data_7a9c4e7fe69d2c8cb2f95b8929b038b3
#
_entry.id   7a9c4e7fe69d2c8cb2f95b8929b038b3
#
_cell.length_a   1.000
_cell.length_b   1.000
_cell.length_c   1.000
_cell.angle_alpha   90.00
_cell.angle_beta   90.00
_cell.angle_gamma   90.00
#
_symmetry.space_group_name_H-M   'P 1'
#
loop_
_entity.id
_entity.type
_entity.pdbx_description
1 polymer ?
#
loop_
_entity_poly.entity_id
_entity_poly.type
_entity_poly.pdbx_seq_one_letter_code
_entity_poly.pdbx_strand_id
1 'polypeptide(L)'
;MTKLVGLVGWRGMVGSVLMDRMVEEKDFDLIEPLFFSTSNAGGKAPAMAKNETTLQDAFNIEALKRCDIVITAQGGDYTSEVFPKLRAAGWNGHWIDAASTLRMDKDAVIILDPVNMPVIQDALANGGKNWVGGNCTVSCMLMGVGALYKAGLVEWMSTQTYQAASGGGAQHMRELLTQYGTLNAEVKSLLDDPKSAILEIDRKVIAKQRSLSGAETANFGVPLGGSLIPWIDKDLGNGQSKEEWKGMAETNKILGMGEGFGSAAIPVDGFCVRVGAMRCHSQALTFKLKKDVPVADIEAMIAADNAWVKVVPNTREATIKDLTPVAVTGTMTIPVGRIRKLAMGPEYVGAFTIGDQLLWGAAEPLRRMLRILLAA
;
A
#
# COMPACT_ATOMS: atom_id res chain seq x y z
N MET A 1 32.34 -4.53 -3.97
CA MET A 1 31.80 -5.17 -5.21
C MET A 1 30.36 -4.74 -5.38
N THR A 2 29.94 -4.49 -6.62
CA THR A 2 28.54 -4.16 -6.93
C THR A 2 27.66 -5.39 -6.64
N LYS A 3 26.54 -5.23 -5.93
CA LYS A 3 25.63 -6.32 -5.58
C LYS A 3 24.84 -6.78 -6.80
N LEU A 4 24.72 -8.09 -6.99
CA LEU A 4 23.82 -8.69 -7.97
C LEU A 4 22.40 -8.72 -7.41
N VAL A 5 21.48 -8.01 -8.06
CA VAL A 5 20.10 -7.85 -7.60
C VAL A 5 19.13 -8.49 -8.59
N GLY A 6 18.45 -9.54 -8.15
CA GLY A 6 17.41 -10.21 -8.91
C GLY A 6 16.09 -9.46 -8.82
N LEU A 7 15.47 -9.18 -9.96
CA LEU A 7 14.21 -8.44 -10.09
C LEU A 7 13.13 -9.34 -10.68
N VAL A 8 12.11 -9.69 -9.88
CA VAL A 8 11.02 -10.61 -10.26
C VAL A 8 9.70 -9.87 -10.22
N GLY A 9 8.82 -10.07 -11.21
CA GLY A 9 7.51 -9.41 -11.27
C GLY A 9 7.57 -7.93 -11.67
N TRP A 10 8.68 -7.47 -12.20
CA TRP A 10 8.99 -6.09 -12.58
C TRP A 10 8.05 -5.49 -13.66
N ARG A 11 7.30 -6.32 -14.43
CA ARG A 11 6.31 -5.89 -15.42
C ARG A 11 4.89 -5.76 -14.86
N GLY A 12 4.63 -6.26 -13.66
CA GLY A 12 3.34 -6.10 -12.99
C GLY A 12 3.11 -4.65 -12.55
N MET A 13 1.91 -4.33 -12.08
CA MET A 13 1.55 -2.96 -11.69
C MET A 13 2.50 -2.39 -10.62
N VAL A 14 2.73 -3.11 -9.53
CA VAL A 14 3.68 -2.70 -8.47
C VAL A 14 5.11 -2.72 -9.00
N GLY A 15 5.48 -3.77 -9.75
CA GLY A 15 6.81 -3.89 -10.34
C GLY A 15 7.15 -2.76 -11.30
N SER A 16 6.21 -2.31 -12.14
CA SER A 16 6.43 -1.18 -13.05
C SER A 16 6.67 0.12 -12.29
N VAL A 17 5.87 0.39 -11.25
CA VAL A 17 6.09 1.57 -10.39
C VAL A 17 7.44 1.49 -9.67
N LEU A 18 7.84 0.30 -9.21
CA LEU A 18 9.16 0.10 -8.62
C LEU A 18 10.28 0.40 -9.62
N MET A 19 10.17 -0.08 -10.86
CA MET A 19 11.16 0.19 -11.90
C MET A 19 11.26 1.68 -12.21
N ASP A 20 10.13 2.37 -12.38
CA ASP A 20 10.08 3.81 -12.63
C ASP A 20 10.76 4.58 -11.50
N ARG A 21 10.46 4.25 -10.24
CA ARG A 21 11.09 4.86 -9.07
C ARG A 21 12.59 4.57 -8.99
N MET A 22 13.02 3.35 -9.29
CA MET A 22 14.45 2.98 -9.33
C MET A 22 15.21 3.72 -10.42
N VAL A 23 14.58 4.01 -11.56
CA VAL A 23 15.17 4.84 -12.63
C VAL A 23 15.28 6.29 -12.17
N GLU A 24 14.20 6.87 -11.66
CA GLU A 24 14.15 8.25 -11.19
C GLU A 24 15.20 8.53 -10.10
N GLU A 25 15.36 7.60 -9.18
CA GLU A 25 16.29 7.71 -8.04
C GLU A 25 17.69 7.16 -8.36
N LYS A 26 17.95 6.72 -9.59
CA LYS A 26 19.24 6.20 -10.07
C LYS A 26 19.74 4.97 -9.30
N ASP A 27 18.84 4.11 -8.83
CA ASP A 27 19.23 2.92 -8.09
C ASP A 27 19.97 1.92 -8.96
N PHE A 28 19.64 1.86 -10.26
CA PHE A 28 20.34 1.00 -11.22
C PHE A 28 21.83 1.33 -11.36
N ASP A 29 22.26 2.56 -11.06
CA ASP A 29 23.70 2.92 -11.09
C ASP A 29 24.49 2.20 -10.01
N LEU A 30 23.85 1.75 -8.92
CA LEU A 30 24.48 1.15 -7.74
C LEU A 30 24.50 -0.37 -7.73
N ILE A 31 23.78 -1.02 -8.64
CA ILE A 31 23.57 -2.47 -8.64
C ILE A 31 23.93 -3.09 -9.99
N GLU A 32 24.15 -4.41 -9.98
CA GLU A 32 24.09 -5.24 -11.19
C GLU A 32 22.70 -5.88 -11.23
N PRO A 33 21.79 -5.44 -12.13
CA PRO A 33 20.44 -5.96 -12.17
C PRO A 33 20.34 -7.25 -12.98
N LEU A 34 19.66 -8.25 -12.45
CA LEU A 34 19.33 -9.49 -13.14
C LEU A 34 17.80 -9.66 -13.19
N PHE A 35 17.24 -9.68 -14.39
CA PHE A 35 15.81 -9.71 -14.61
C PHE A 35 15.27 -11.13 -14.79
N PHE A 36 14.21 -11.44 -14.05
CA PHE A 36 13.54 -12.73 -14.07
C PHE A 36 12.13 -12.62 -14.65
N SER A 37 11.67 -13.68 -15.28
CA SER A 37 10.31 -13.77 -15.83
C SER A 37 9.70 -15.14 -15.57
N THR A 38 8.43 -15.17 -15.20
CA THR A 38 7.64 -16.39 -15.03
C THR A 38 7.02 -16.89 -16.36
N SER A 39 7.01 -16.07 -17.40
CA SER A 39 6.28 -16.34 -18.65
C SER A 39 7.10 -16.11 -19.93
N ASN A 40 8.31 -15.53 -19.82
CA ASN A 40 9.12 -15.15 -20.99
C ASN A 40 10.62 -15.34 -20.70
N ALA A 41 11.00 -16.43 -20.04
CA ALA A 41 12.41 -16.80 -19.87
C ALA A 41 13.10 -16.94 -21.23
N GLY A 42 14.35 -16.48 -21.34
CA GLY A 42 15.08 -16.43 -22.60
C GLY A 42 14.77 -15.20 -23.47
N GLY A 43 13.75 -14.42 -23.13
CA GLY A 43 13.43 -13.17 -23.82
C GLY A 43 14.42 -12.03 -23.49
N LYS A 44 14.31 -10.93 -24.23
CA LYS A 44 15.15 -9.73 -24.01
C LYS A 44 14.79 -9.04 -22.70
N ALA A 45 15.81 -8.74 -21.89
CA ALA A 45 15.67 -7.94 -20.68
C ALA A 45 15.40 -6.44 -20.99
N PRO A 46 14.88 -5.65 -20.03
CA PRO A 46 14.63 -4.23 -20.22
C PRO A 46 15.93 -3.42 -20.36
N ALA A 47 15.80 -2.16 -20.74
CA ALA A 47 16.94 -1.29 -21.03
C ALA A 47 17.88 -1.04 -19.82
N MET A 48 17.40 -1.27 -18.62
CA MET A 48 18.18 -1.15 -17.37
C MET A 48 19.11 -2.35 -17.13
N ALA A 49 18.96 -3.43 -17.89
CA ALA A 49 19.89 -4.55 -17.83
C ALA A 49 21.29 -4.14 -18.28
N LYS A 50 22.32 -4.69 -17.64
CA LYS A 50 23.72 -4.38 -17.91
C LYS A 50 24.44 -5.57 -18.57
N ASN A 51 25.07 -6.42 -17.76
CA ASN A 51 25.85 -7.54 -18.26
C ASN A 51 24.98 -8.68 -18.80
N GLU A 52 23.86 -8.97 -18.17
CA GLU A 52 22.94 -10.02 -18.62
C GLU A 52 21.67 -9.42 -19.22
N THR A 53 21.58 -9.43 -20.55
CA THR A 53 20.50 -8.84 -21.34
C THR A 53 19.39 -9.82 -21.70
N THR A 54 19.43 -11.05 -21.13
CA THR A 54 18.44 -12.11 -21.32
C THR A 54 17.70 -12.37 -20.02
N LEU A 55 16.36 -12.46 -20.09
CA LEU A 55 15.50 -12.77 -18.94
C LEU A 55 15.77 -14.19 -18.44
N GLN A 56 16.03 -14.32 -17.15
CA GLN A 56 16.16 -15.60 -16.48
C GLN A 56 14.78 -16.19 -16.15
N ASP A 57 14.72 -17.52 -16.01
CA ASP A 57 13.53 -18.17 -15.48
C ASP A 57 13.37 -17.87 -13.99
N ALA A 58 12.24 -17.32 -13.60
CA ALA A 58 11.93 -16.94 -12.22
C ALA A 58 11.79 -18.15 -11.28
N PHE A 59 11.63 -19.36 -11.81
CA PHE A 59 11.58 -20.61 -11.03
C PHE A 59 12.93 -21.34 -10.98
N ASN A 60 13.95 -20.85 -11.67
CA ASN A 60 15.28 -21.43 -11.63
C ASN A 60 16.02 -21.03 -10.34
N ILE A 61 16.01 -21.94 -9.36
CA ILE A 61 16.65 -21.74 -8.05
C ILE A 61 18.15 -21.45 -8.18
N GLU A 62 18.87 -22.13 -9.08
CA GLU A 62 20.33 -21.91 -9.25
C GLU A 62 20.62 -20.50 -9.82
N ALA A 63 19.78 -19.98 -10.69
CA ALA A 63 19.90 -18.61 -11.18
C ALA A 63 19.62 -17.60 -10.06
N LEU A 64 18.57 -17.81 -9.24
CA LEU A 64 18.24 -16.97 -8.09
C LEU A 64 19.32 -16.99 -7.01
N LYS A 65 19.96 -18.13 -6.76
CA LYS A 65 21.05 -18.26 -5.78
C LYS A 65 22.26 -17.38 -6.08
N ARG A 66 22.46 -16.97 -7.32
CA ARG A 66 23.54 -16.06 -7.70
C ARG A 66 23.34 -14.64 -7.12
N CYS A 67 22.09 -14.26 -6.85
CA CYS A 67 21.76 -12.92 -6.41
C CYS A 67 22.13 -12.70 -4.93
N ASP A 68 22.74 -11.55 -4.62
CA ASP A 68 22.94 -11.08 -3.24
C ASP A 68 21.59 -10.63 -2.62
N ILE A 69 20.73 -10.07 -3.46
CA ILE A 69 19.41 -9.54 -3.09
C ILE A 69 18.42 -9.98 -4.16
N VAL A 70 17.25 -10.45 -3.75
CA VAL A 70 16.10 -10.70 -4.64
C VAL A 70 14.98 -9.75 -4.24
N ILE A 71 14.47 -8.97 -5.21
CA ILE A 71 13.29 -8.13 -5.03
C ILE A 71 12.16 -8.72 -5.87
N THR A 72 11.02 -9.02 -5.22
CA THR A 72 9.88 -9.60 -5.91
C THR A 72 8.61 -8.77 -5.73
N ALA A 73 7.91 -8.55 -6.84
CA ALA A 73 6.54 -8.04 -6.91
C ALA A 73 5.64 -9.02 -7.70
N GLN A 74 5.99 -10.32 -7.68
CA GLN A 74 5.31 -11.35 -8.47
C GLN A 74 4.03 -11.88 -7.77
N GLY A 75 3.88 -11.64 -6.46
CA GLY A 75 2.70 -12.04 -5.69
C GLY A 75 2.94 -13.24 -4.78
N GLY A 76 1.93 -13.52 -3.93
CA GLY A 76 2.04 -14.47 -2.82
C GLY A 76 2.25 -15.92 -3.25
N ASP A 77 1.66 -16.36 -4.35
CA ASP A 77 1.82 -17.73 -4.86
C ASP A 77 3.28 -18.01 -5.26
N TYR A 78 3.91 -17.03 -5.92
CA TYR A 78 5.34 -17.11 -6.25
C TYR A 78 6.20 -17.19 -4.98
N THR A 79 5.94 -16.35 -4.01
CA THR A 79 6.67 -16.36 -2.74
C THR A 79 6.50 -17.70 -2.02
N SER A 80 5.27 -18.20 -1.93
CA SER A 80 4.97 -19.49 -1.28
C SER A 80 5.69 -20.66 -1.94
N GLU A 81 5.87 -20.61 -3.26
CA GLU A 81 6.54 -21.66 -4.01
C GLU A 81 8.07 -21.56 -3.98
N VAL A 82 8.61 -20.37 -4.26
CA VAL A 82 10.03 -20.17 -4.57
C VAL A 82 10.85 -19.89 -3.32
N PHE A 83 10.37 -19.06 -2.40
CA PHE A 83 11.13 -18.65 -1.21
C PHE A 83 11.63 -19.85 -0.37
N PRO A 84 10.77 -20.81 0.03
CA PRO A 84 11.25 -21.96 0.82
C PRO A 84 12.24 -22.84 0.06
N LYS A 85 12.07 -23.04 -1.25
CA LYS A 85 13.00 -23.80 -2.08
C LYS A 85 14.37 -23.10 -2.15
N LEU A 86 14.37 -21.78 -2.31
CA LEU A 86 15.58 -20.98 -2.39
C LEU A 86 16.37 -21.03 -1.06
N ARG A 87 15.67 -20.89 0.08
CA ARG A 87 16.28 -21.03 1.41
C ARG A 87 16.80 -22.45 1.65
N ALA A 88 16.04 -23.49 1.31
CA ALA A 88 16.45 -24.89 1.42
C ALA A 88 17.68 -25.24 0.57
N ALA A 89 17.86 -24.56 -0.58
CA ALA A 89 19.05 -24.67 -1.42
C ALA A 89 20.29 -23.96 -0.84
N GLY A 90 20.20 -23.40 0.38
CA GLY A 90 21.32 -22.77 1.08
C GLY A 90 21.58 -21.30 0.70
N TRP A 91 20.65 -20.64 0.00
CA TRP A 91 20.79 -19.23 -0.29
C TRP A 91 20.65 -18.37 0.97
N ASN A 92 21.63 -17.50 1.23
CA ASN A 92 21.71 -16.62 2.38
C ASN A 92 21.66 -15.13 2.01
N GLY A 93 21.17 -14.80 0.82
CA GLY A 93 20.94 -13.42 0.39
C GLY A 93 19.72 -12.77 1.03
N HIS A 94 19.48 -11.50 0.72
CA HIS A 94 18.33 -10.74 1.19
C HIS A 94 17.13 -10.90 0.27
N TRP A 95 15.97 -11.22 0.85
CA TRP A 95 14.68 -11.29 0.15
C TRP A 95 13.86 -10.04 0.46
N ILE A 96 13.49 -9.27 -0.56
CA ILE A 96 12.62 -8.10 -0.46
C ILE A 96 11.33 -8.42 -1.22
N ASP A 97 10.17 -8.36 -0.56
CA ASP A 97 8.91 -8.86 -1.12
C ASP A 97 7.76 -7.87 -0.97
N ALA A 98 7.03 -7.63 -2.05
CA ALA A 98 5.78 -6.86 -2.02
C ALA A 98 4.59 -7.67 -1.45
N ALA A 99 4.64 -9.00 -1.57
CA ALA A 99 3.54 -9.89 -1.19
C ALA A 99 3.36 -9.99 0.34
N SER A 100 2.14 -10.32 0.76
CA SER A 100 1.80 -10.44 2.19
C SER A 100 2.19 -11.78 2.82
N THR A 101 2.69 -12.73 2.03
CA THR A 101 2.90 -14.11 2.46
C THR A 101 3.76 -14.24 3.71
N LEU A 102 4.87 -13.51 3.77
CA LEU A 102 5.82 -13.58 4.87
C LEU A 102 5.62 -12.50 5.95
N ARG A 103 4.62 -11.61 5.81
CA ARG A 103 4.49 -10.44 6.71
C ARG A 103 4.40 -10.79 8.18
N MET A 104 3.75 -11.89 8.51
CA MET A 104 3.57 -12.30 9.91
C MET A 104 4.58 -13.35 10.37
N ASP A 105 5.51 -13.77 9.51
CA ASP A 105 6.58 -14.68 9.90
C ASP A 105 7.52 -13.99 10.90
N LYS A 106 7.96 -14.74 11.90
CA LYS A 106 8.84 -14.23 12.98
C LYS A 106 10.16 -13.67 12.45
N ASP A 107 10.69 -14.29 11.39
CA ASP A 107 11.98 -13.92 10.78
C ASP A 107 11.85 -12.86 9.69
N ALA A 108 10.66 -12.29 9.48
CA ALA A 108 10.41 -11.24 8.51
C ALA A 108 10.11 -9.90 9.17
N VAL A 109 10.70 -8.84 8.62
CA VAL A 109 10.44 -7.46 9.03
C VAL A 109 9.54 -6.77 8.00
N ILE A 110 8.46 -6.17 8.46
CA ILE A 110 7.66 -5.27 7.62
C ILE A 110 8.40 -3.94 7.55
N ILE A 111 8.77 -3.55 6.34
CA ILE A 111 9.63 -2.38 6.10
C ILE A 111 8.82 -1.12 5.81
N LEU A 112 9.08 -0.09 6.58
CA LEU A 112 8.59 1.27 6.39
C LEU A 112 9.58 2.23 7.07
N ASP A 113 10.77 2.37 6.49
CA ASP A 113 11.93 3.01 7.14
C ASP A 113 11.69 4.41 7.74
N PRO A 114 10.86 5.32 7.15
CA PRO A 114 10.58 6.59 7.82
C PRO A 114 9.84 6.43 9.14
N VAL A 115 9.19 5.28 9.34
CA VAL A 115 8.42 4.96 10.55
C VAL A 115 9.21 4.07 11.50
N ASN A 116 9.86 3.01 10.97
CA ASN A 116 10.41 1.94 11.80
C ASN A 116 11.91 1.63 11.56
N MET A 117 12.71 2.62 11.21
CA MET A 117 14.14 2.42 11.01
C MET A 117 14.82 1.68 12.17
N PRO A 118 14.51 1.95 13.47
CA PRO A 118 15.11 1.21 14.57
C PRO A 118 14.84 -0.31 14.52
N VAL A 119 13.63 -0.73 14.14
CA VAL A 119 13.27 -2.15 13.99
C VAL A 119 14.07 -2.79 12.85
N ILE A 120 14.23 -2.06 11.74
CA ILE A 120 15.04 -2.51 10.59
C ILE A 120 16.51 -2.67 10.98
N GLN A 121 17.07 -1.69 11.68
CA GLN A 121 18.47 -1.69 12.12
C GLN A 121 18.76 -2.82 13.11
N ASP A 122 17.86 -3.03 14.08
CA ASP A 122 17.97 -4.14 15.02
C ASP A 122 17.96 -5.50 14.30
N ALA A 123 17.02 -5.68 13.37
CA ALA A 123 16.96 -6.90 12.57
C ALA A 123 18.22 -7.11 11.71
N LEU A 124 18.77 -6.05 11.10
CA LEU A 124 20.02 -6.13 10.34
C LEU A 124 21.19 -6.55 11.24
N ALA A 125 21.31 -5.96 12.42
CA ALA A 125 22.37 -6.29 13.40
C ALA A 125 22.29 -7.75 13.86
N ASN A 126 21.07 -8.32 13.90
CA ASN A 126 20.81 -9.71 14.25
C ASN A 126 20.78 -10.68 13.05
N GLY A 127 21.26 -10.26 11.88
CA GLY A 127 21.38 -11.11 10.70
C GLY A 127 20.08 -11.32 9.91
N GLY A 128 19.08 -10.47 10.09
CA GLY A 128 17.81 -10.51 9.36
C GLY A 128 17.99 -10.47 7.84
N LYS A 129 17.20 -11.28 7.12
CA LYS A 129 17.31 -11.47 5.67
C LYS A 129 15.98 -11.33 4.92
N ASN A 130 14.86 -11.23 5.62
CA ASN A 130 13.52 -11.26 5.04
C ASN A 130 12.82 -9.91 5.28
N TRP A 131 12.64 -9.13 4.21
CA TRP A 131 12.12 -7.76 4.23
C TRP A 131 10.84 -7.69 3.43
N VAL A 132 9.74 -7.31 4.03
CA VAL A 132 8.42 -7.40 3.39
C VAL A 132 7.73 -6.04 3.41
N GLY A 133 7.21 -5.62 2.27
CA GLY A 133 6.37 -4.43 2.18
C GLY A 133 5.10 -4.61 3.02
N GLY A 134 4.68 -3.57 3.74
CA GLY A 134 3.47 -3.57 4.55
C GLY A 134 2.18 -3.56 3.73
N ASN A 135 1.05 -3.75 4.40
CA ASN A 135 -0.26 -3.49 3.83
C ASN A 135 -0.35 -2.03 3.37
N CYS A 136 -0.96 -1.81 2.20
CA CYS A 136 -0.96 -0.49 1.57
C CYS A 136 -1.68 0.58 2.39
N THR A 137 -2.79 0.25 3.06
CA THR A 137 -3.49 1.18 3.94
C THR A 137 -2.69 1.46 5.21
N VAL A 138 -2.14 0.43 5.85
CA VAL A 138 -1.33 0.57 7.07
C VAL A 138 -0.07 1.40 6.80
N SER A 139 0.63 1.15 5.70
CA SER A 139 1.83 1.91 5.33
C SER A 139 1.51 3.39 5.09
N CYS A 140 0.49 3.70 4.27
CA CYS A 140 0.08 5.08 4.02
C CYS A 140 -0.38 5.79 5.31
N MET A 141 -1.11 5.09 6.19
CA MET A 141 -1.56 5.62 7.47
C MET A 141 -0.38 5.96 8.38
N LEU A 142 0.53 5.03 8.59
CA LEU A 142 1.67 5.24 9.49
C LEU A 142 2.65 6.30 8.96
N MET A 143 2.79 6.42 7.64
CA MET A 143 3.52 7.55 7.06
C MET A 143 2.91 8.90 7.42
N GLY A 144 1.57 8.96 7.54
CA GLY A 144 0.87 10.20 7.91
C GLY A 144 0.85 10.49 9.41
N VAL A 145 0.63 9.46 10.24
CA VAL A 145 0.35 9.66 11.67
C VAL A 145 1.27 8.88 12.61
N GLY A 146 2.33 8.28 12.09
CA GLY A 146 3.32 7.52 12.85
C GLY A 146 3.94 8.30 14.01
N ALA A 147 4.08 9.62 13.89
CA ALA A 147 4.55 10.51 14.94
C ALA A 147 3.81 10.32 16.27
N LEU A 148 2.48 10.17 16.23
CA LEU A 148 1.66 10.02 17.43
C LEU A 148 1.94 8.69 18.16
N TYR A 149 2.22 7.64 17.40
CA TYR A 149 2.62 6.34 17.94
C TYR A 149 4.03 6.39 18.52
N LYS A 150 5.01 6.98 17.80
CA LYS A 150 6.37 7.17 18.27
C LYS A 150 6.43 8.00 19.56
N ALA A 151 5.55 8.99 19.70
CA ALA A 151 5.39 9.79 20.92
C ALA A 151 4.68 9.03 22.07
N GLY A 152 4.23 7.79 21.85
CA GLY A 152 3.53 6.98 22.85
C GLY A 152 2.17 7.51 23.25
N LEU A 153 1.56 8.39 22.44
CA LEU A 153 0.32 9.10 22.76
C LEU A 153 -0.94 8.29 22.48
N VAL A 154 -0.90 7.37 21.51
CA VAL A 154 -2.09 6.63 21.08
C VAL A 154 -2.47 5.57 22.11
N GLU A 155 -3.69 5.61 22.62
CA GLU A 155 -4.28 4.55 23.43
C GLU A 155 -4.93 3.50 22.52
N TRP A 156 -5.76 3.94 21.57
CA TRP A 156 -6.31 3.14 20.47
C TRP A 156 -6.65 4.04 19.27
N MET A 157 -6.85 3.42 18.12
CA MET A 157 -7.28 4.12 16.91
C MET A 157 -8.38 3.34 16.18
N SER A 158 -9.40 4.06 15.70
CA SER A 158 -10.33 3.54 14.70
C SER A 158 -10.04 4.15 13.33
N THR A 159 -10.00 3.32 12.28
CA THR A 159 -9.74 3.75 10.90
C THR A 159 -10.86 3.30 9.97
N GLN A 160 -11.46 4.26 9.25
CA GLN A 160 -12.40 3.97 8.17
C GLN A 160 -11.64 4.20 6.87
N THR A 161 -11.34 3.12 6.14
CA THR A 161 -10.56 3.23 4.92
C THR A 161 -11.46 3.35 3.70
N TYR A 162 -11.08 4.21 2.75
CA TYR A 162 -11.70 4.37 1.44
C TYR A 162 -10.67 3.94 0.40
N GLN A 163 -10.70 2.66 0.05
CA GLN A 163 -9.63 2.02 -0.72
C GLN A 163 -9.91 2.05 -2.23
N ALA A 164 -8.94 2.52 -2.97
CA ALA A 164 -8.96 2.59 -4.42
C ALA A 164 -8.95 1.21 -5.09
N ALA A 165 -9.45 1.14 -6.32
CA ALA A 165 -9.50 -0.06 -7.15
C ALA A 165 -8.11 -0.70 -7.36
N SER A 166 -7.05 0.10 -7.45
CA SER A 166 -5.68 -0.38 -7.63
C SER A 166 -5.20 -1.34 -6.53
N GLY A 167 -5.76 -1.26 -5.32
CA GLY A 167 -5.46 -2.21 -4.24
C GLY A 167 -5.91 -3.64 -4.55
N GLY A 168 -6.89 -3.83 -5.43
CA GLY A 168 -7.28 -5.14 -5.97
C GLY A 168 -6.47 -5.58 -7.20
N GLY A 169 -5.69 -4.67 -7.80
CA GLY A 169 -4.88 -4.96 -8.97
C GLY A 169 -5.39 -4.32 -10.28
N ALA A 170 -4.62 -4.50 -11.35
CA ALA A 170 -4.88 -3.85 -12.64
C ALA A 170 -6.25 -4.22 -13.25
N GLN A 171 -6.72 -5.46 -13.06
CA GLN A 171 -8.01 -5.89 -13.58
C GLN A 171 -9.17 -5.18 -12.88
N HIS A 172 -9.07 -4.95 -11.57
CA HIS A 172 -10.04 -4.16 -10.82
C HIS A 172 -10.13 -2.71 -11.32
N MET A 173 -8.98 -2.10 -11.64
CA MET A 173 -8.97 -0.75 -12.23
C MET A 173 -9.65 -0.73 -13.60
N ARG A 174 -9.41 -1.74 -14.45
CA ARG A 174 -10.07 -1.87 -15.77
C ARG A 174 -11.56 -2.06 -15.61
N GLU A 175 -12.00 -2.94 -14.73
CA GLU A 175 -13.42 -3.20 -14.46
C GLU A 175 -14.13 -1.94 -14.00
N LEU A 176 -13.56 -1.19 -13.05
CA LEU A 176 -14.15 0.09 -12.61
C LEU A 176 -14.31 1.09 -13.75
N LEU A 177 -13.30 1.26 -14.61
CA LEU A 177 -13.37 2.15 -15.75
C LEU A 177 -14.43 1.69 -16.78
N THR A 178 -14.56 0.38 -17.00
CA THR A 178 -15.58 -0.19 -17.86
C THR A 178 -16.98 0.07 -17.30
N GLN A 179 -17.18 -0.11 -15.99
CA GLN A 179 -18.46 0.20 -15.34
C GLN A 179 -18.82 1.68 -15.49
N TYR A 180 -17.90 2.61 -15.29
CA TYR A 180 -18.14 4.05 -15.51
C TYR A 180 -18.52 4.34 -16.96
N GLY A 181 -17.84 3.74 -17.93
CA GLY A 181 -18.18 3.86 -19.35
C GLY A 181 -19.60 3.35 -19.66
N THR A 182 -19.96 2.19 -19.11
CA THR A 182 -21.29 1.57 -19.29
C THR A 182 -22.39 2.44 -18.68
N LEU A 183 -22.19 2.96 -17.46
CA LEU A 183 -23.16 3.84 -16.81
C LEU A 183 -23.36 5.16 -17.57
N ASN A 184 -22.26 5.77 -18.02
CA ASN A 184 -22.32 6.99 -18.81
C ASN A 184 -23.04 6.77 -20.15
N ALA A 185 -22.77 5.67 -20.84
CA ALA A 185 -23.41 5.33 -22.11
C ALA A 185 -24.92 5.17 -21.99
N GLU A 186 -25.41 4.60 -20.87
CA GLU A 186 -26.83 4.38 -20.59
C GLU A 186 -27.64 5.68 -20.53
N VAL A 187 -27.02 6.77 -20.06
CA VAL A 187 -27.73 8.04 -19.81
C VAL A 187 -27.22 9.20 -20.66
N LYS A 188 -26.31 8.95 -21.59
CA LYS A 188 -25.64 10.01 -22.36
C LYS A 188 -26.64 10.93 -23.10
N SER A 189 -27.63 10.37 -23.75
CA SER A 189 -28.65 11.16 -24.48
C SER A 189 -29.46 12.08 -23.55
N LEU A 190 -29.69 11.65 -22.33
CA LEU A 190 -30.39 12.46 -21.34
C LEU A 190 -29.48 13.56 -20.76
N LEU A 191 -28.18 13.27 -20.61
CA LEU A 191 -27.20 14.27 -20.16
C LEU A 191 -26.94 15.34 -21.21
N ASP A 192 -27.08 15.01 -22.51
CA ASP A 192 -26.93 15.96 -23.61
C ASP A 192 -28.16 16.89 -23.76
N ASP A 193 -29.33 16.52 -23.20
CA ASP A 193 -30.53 17.37 -23.13
C ASP A 193 -30.70 18.03 -21.77
N PRO A 194 -30.46 19.36 -21.64
CA PRO A 194 -30.57 20.07 -20.37
C PRO A 194 -31.99 20.11 -19.78
N LYS A 195 -33.01 19.66 -20.52
CA LYS A 195 -34.40 19.54 -20.05
C LYS A 195 -34.69 18.19 -19.40
N SER A 196 -33.79 17.23 -19.51
CA SER A 196 -33.95 15.91 -18.92
C SER A 196 -34.07 15.99 -17.39
N ALA A 197 -35.02 15.26 -16.83
CA ALA A 197 -35.23 15.22 -15.40
C ALA A 197 -34.14 14.39 -14.71
N ILE A 198 -33.46 14.95 -13.71
CA ILE A 198 -32.36 14.24 -13.01
C ILE A 198 -32.82 12.91 -12.39
N LEU A 199 -34.06 12.82 -11.90
CA LEU A 199 -34.58 11.57 -11.34
C LEU A 199 -34.87 10.49 -12.41
N GLU A 200 -35.01 10.86 -13.67
CA GLU A 200 -35.05 9.88 -14.77
C GLU A 200 -33.65 9.32 -15.02
N ILE A 201 -32.66 10.19 -15.07
CA ILE A 201 -31.23 9.80 -15.17
C ILE A 201 -30.86 8.87 -14.02
N ASP A 202 -31.19 9.23 -12.80
CA ASP A 202 -30.92 8.43 -11.59
C ASP A 202 -31.55 7.02 -11.68
N ARG A 203 -32.84 6.93 -12.04
CA ARG A 203 -33.53 5.64 -12.20
C ARG A 203 -32.86 4.75 -13.24
N LYS A 204 -32.39 5.30 -14.36
CA LYS A 204 -31.67 4.54 -15.40
C LYS A 204 -30.31 4.07 -14.93
N VAL A 205 -29.54 4.93 -14.25
CA VAL A 205 -28.25 4.56 -13.66
C VAL A 205 -28.42 3.42 -12.65
N ILE A 206 -29.38 3.52 -11.72
CA ILE A 206 -29.65 2.47 -10.72
C ILE A 206 -30.08 1.16 -11.40
N ALA A 207 -30.97 1.24 -12.39
CA ALA A 207 -31.41 0.07 -13.14
C ALA A 207 -30.24 -0.61 -13.86
N LYS A 208 -29.36 0.18 -14.48
CA LYS A 208 -28.16 -0.34 -15.15
C LYS A 208 -27.18 -0.95 -14.16
N GLN A 209 -26.87 -0.29 -13.02
CA GLN A 209 -26.01 -0.83 -11.97
C GLN A 209 -26.51 -2.21 -11.51
N ARG A 210 -27.81 -2.35 -11.24
CA ARG A 210 -28.41 -3.62 -10.80
C ARG A 210 -28.38 -4.71 -11.87
N SER A 211 -28.22 -4.36 -13.14
CA SER A 211 -28.13 -5.31 -14.25
C SER A 211 -26.70 -5.74 -14.58
N LEU A 212 -25.68 -5.05 -14.05
CA LEU A 212 -24.28 -5.42 -14.25
C LEU A 212 -24.00 -6.79 -13.62
N SER A 213 -23.41 -7.69 -14.38
CA SER A 213 -23.16 -9.07 -13.96
C SER A 213 -22.04 -9.74 -14.78
N GLY A 214 -21.65 -10.94 -14.41
CA GLY A 214 -20.67 -11.73 -15.15
C GLY A 214 -19.33 -11.00 -15.30
N ALA A 215 -18.90 -10.77 -16.55
CA ALA A 215 -17.63 -10.12 -16.86
C ALA A 215 -17.54 -8.66 -16.35
N GLU A 216 -18.68 -7.98 -16.17
CA GLU A 216 -18.73 -6.59 -15.73
C GLU A 216 -18.47 -6.42 -14.22
N THR A 217 -18.55 -7.52 -13.46
CA THR A 217 -18.33 -7.55 -11.98
C THR A 217 -17.40 -8.67 -11.54
N ALA A 218 -16.64 -9.26 -12.47
CA ALA A 218 -15.85 -10.47 -12.25
C ALA A 218 -14.79 -10.32 -11.17
N ASN A 219 -14.24 -9.12 -11.00
CA ASN A 219 -13.17 -8.85 -10.04
C ASN A 219 -13.70 -8.36 -8.68
N PHE A 220 -14.71 -7.50 -8.67
CA PHE A 220 -15.29 -6.99 -7.42
C PHE A 220 -16.44 -7.88 -6.89
N GLY A 221 -16.99 -8.74 -7.70
CA GLY A 221 -18.16 -9.57 -7.37
C GLY A 221 -19.50 -8.82 -7.44
N VAL A 222 -19.50 -7.50 -7.34
CA VAL A 222 -20.65 -6.59 -7.40
C VAL A 222 -20.26 -5.27 -8.08
N PRO A 223 -21.23 -4.46 -8.56
CA PRO A 223 -20.93 -3.16 -9.14
C PRO A 223 -20.27 -2.20 -8.15
N LEU A 224 -19.13 -1.61 -8.52
CA LEU A 224 -18.44 -0.58 -7.76
C LEU A 224 -18.65 0.82 -8.35
N GLY A 225 -18.79 0.95 -9.66
CA GLY A 225 -19.00 2.23 -10.33
C GLY A 225 -20.24 2.97 -9.81
N GLY A 226 -20.02 4.14 -9.18
CA GLY A 226 -21.09 4.91 -8.52
C GLY A 226 -21.65 4.28 -7.24
N SER A 227 -20.90 3.35 -6.62
CA SER A 227 -21.26 2.65 -5.38
C SER A 227 -20.04 2.52 -4.46
N LEU A 228 -20.17 1.71 -3.40
CA LEU A 228 -19.08 1.30 -2.52
C LEU A 228 -19.30 -0.15 -2.07
N ILE A 229 -18.22 -0.81 -1.63
CA ILE A 229 -18.26 -2.19 -1.11
C ILE A 229 -17.61 -2.18 0.28
N PRO A 230 -18.38 -2.37 1.38
CA PRO A 230 -17.86 -2.31 2.75
C PRO A 230 -17.27 -3.65 3.21
N TRP A 231 -16.57 -4.32 2.32
CA TRP A 231 -15.87 -5.58 2.59
C TRP A 231 -14.70 -5.75 1.63
N ILE A 232 -13.51 -5.99 2.18
CA ILE A 232 -12.31 -6.25 1.37
C ILE A 232 -11.58 -7.48 1.94
N ASP A 233 -11.15 -8.41 1.05
CA ASP A 233 -10.44 -9.63 1.38
C ASP A 233 -11.35 -10.68 2.06
N LYS A 234 -10.75 -11.76 2.59
CA LYS A 234 -11.44 -12.94 3.11
C LYS A 234 -12.12 -12.67 4.44
N ASP A 235 -13.24 -13.36 4.69
CA ASP A 235 -13.89 -13.44 5.99
C ASP A 235 -13.04 -14.29 6.96
N LEU A 236 -12.82 -13.79 8.16
CA LEU A 236 -12.12 -14.50 9.24
C LEU A 236 -13.07 -15.32 10.15
N GLY A 237 -14.37 -15.29 9.86
CA GLY A 237 -15.38 -16.04 10.62
C GLY A 237 -15.77 -15.45 11.97
N ASN A 238 -15.30 -14.25 12.28
CA ASN A 238 -15.62 -13.51 13.52
C ASN A 238 -16.29 -12.16 13.25
N GLY A 239 -16.75 -11.93 12.01
CA GLY A 239 -17.34 -10.67 11.55
C GLY A 239 -16.32 -9.65 11.06
N GLN A 240 -15.03 -9.98 11.05
CA GLN A 240 -13.94 -9.14 10.56
C GLN A 240 -13.42 -9.67 9.24
N SER A 241 -13.12 -8.78 8.30
CA SER A 241 -12.39 -9.14 7.10
C SER A 241 -10.87 -9.23 7.38
N LYS A 242 -10.17 -9.99 6.55
CA LYS A 242 -8.70 -10.09 6.68
C LYS A 242 -8.02 -8.72 6.49
N GLU A 243 -8.58 -7.85 5.66
CA GLU A 243 -8.05 -6.51 5.45
C GLU A 243 -8.14 -5.64 6.72
N GLU A 244 -9.24 -5.72 7.45
CA GLU A 244 -9.42 -5.04 8.74
C GLU A 244 -8.46 -5.57 9.81
N TRP A 245 -8.32 -6.89 9.90
CA TRP A 245 -7.36 -7.54 10.80
C TRP A 245 -5.92 -7.05 10.59
N LYS A 246 -5.49 -6.83 9.34
CA LYS A 246 -4.17 -6.30 9.02
C LYS A 246 -3.93 -4.93 9.68
N GLY A 247 -4.97 -4.14 9.87
CA GLY A 247 -4.90 -2.84 10.55
C GLY A 247 -4.18 -2.93 11.89
N MET A 248 -4.62 -3.84 12.76
CA MET A 248 -3.99 -4.06 14.06
C MET A 248 -2.68 -4.83 13.96
N ALA A 249 -2.69 -5.96 13.26
CA ALA A 249 -1.55 -6.88 13.23
C ALA A 249 -0.29 -6.23 12.63
N GLU A 250 -0.43 -5.58 11.47
CA GLU A 250 0.71 -4.99 10.78
C GLU A 250 1.14 -3.65 11.39
N THR A 251 0.20 -2.82 11.90
CA THR A 251 0.56 -1.59 12.62
C THR A 251 1.50 -1.92 13.80
N ASN A 252 1.11 -2.87 14.62
CA ASN A 252 1.93 -3.23 15.79
C ASN A 252 3.26 -3.85 15.39
N LYS A 253 3.28 -4.73 14.39
CA LYS A 253 4.53 -5.33 13.90
C LYS A 253 5.49 -4.31 13.30
N ILE A 254 4.99 -3.34 12.51
CA ILE A 254 5.82 -2.24 11.97
C ILE A 254 6.43 -1.43 13.11
N LEU A 255 5.65 -1.11 14.14
CA LEU A 255 6.08 -0.29 15.26
C LEU A 255 6.95 -1.06 16.29
N GLY A 256 7.19 -2.36 16.11
CA GLY A 256 7.89 -3.18 17.09
C GLY A 256 7.13 -3.29 18.41
N MET A 257 5.81 -3.50 18.35
CA MET A 257 4.91 -3.60 19.50
C MET A 257 4.15 -4.95 19.49
N GLY A 258 3.67 -5.36 20.66
CA GLY A 258 2.90 -6.60 20.82
C GLY A 258 3.78 -7.83 21.09
N GLU A 259 3.26 -9.01 20.72
CA GLU A 259 3.93 -10.28 21.00
C GLU A 259 5.33 -10.33 20.35
N GLY A 260 6.32 -10.65 21.15
CA GLY A 260 7.74 -10.72 20.72
C GLY A 260 8.53 -9.43 20.87
N PHE A 261 7.90 -8.28 21.14
CA PHE A 261 8.57 -6.98 21.25
C PHE A 261 8.63 -6.39 22.66
N GLY A 262 8.05 -7.07 23.66
CA GLY A 262 8.10 -6.64 25.07
C GLY A 262 7.23 -5.43 25.45
N SER A 263 6.43 -4.92 24.52
CA SER A 263 5.47 -3.82 24.74
C SER A 263 4.05 -4.26 24.37
N ALA A 264 3.04 -3.67 25.01
CA ALA A 264 1.65 -3.98 24.70
C ALA A 264 1.26 -3.52 23.29
N ALA A 265 0.47 -4.33 22.60
CA ALA A 265 -0.11 -3.95 21.33
C ALA A 265 -1.10 -2.78 21.49
N ILE A 266 -1.09 -1.86 20.54
CA ILE A 266 -2.07 -0.77 20.47
C ILE A 266 -3.28 -1.26 19.67
N PRO A 267 -4.51 -1.17 20.20
CA PRO A 267 -5.72 -1.54 19.44
C PRO A 267 -5.90 -0.62 18.23
N VAL A 268 -6.05 -1.22 17.05
CA VAL A 268 -6.39 -0.56 15.79
C VAL A 268 -7.48 -1.37 15.12
N ASP A 269 -8.64 -0.76 14.88
CA ASP A 269 -9.78 -1.44 14.25
C ASP A 269 -10.59 -0.45 13.40
N GLY A 270 -11.51 -0.96 12.58
CA GLY A 270 -12.38 -0.13 11.75
C GLY A 270 -12.95 -0.89 10.56
N PHE A 271 -13.40 -0.16 9.55
CA PHE A 271 -13.94 -0.77 8.35
C PHE A 271 -13.08 -0.49 7.12
N CYS A 272 -12.93 -1.50 6.29
CA CYS A 272 -12.24 -1.40 5.01
C CYS A 272 -13.26 -1.36 3.86
N VAL A 273 -13.36 -0.21 3.19
CA VAL A 273 -14.37 0.07 2.18
C VAL A 273 -13.70 0.27 0.81
N ARG A 274 -14.11 -0.51 -0.19
CA ARG A 274 -13.72 -0.26 -1.59
C ARG A 274 -14.56 0.86 -2.16
N VAL A 275 -13.91 1.85 -2.77
CA VAL A 275 -14.58 3.01 -3.39
C VAL A 275 -14.13 3.21 -4.84
N GLY A 276 -14.88 3.99 -5.60
CA GLY A 276 -14.61 4.28 -7.01
C GLY A 276 -13.39 5.18 -7.30
N ALA A 277 -12.43 5.28 -6.38
CA ALA A 277 -11.13 5.91 -6.64
C ALA A 277 -10.20 4.93 -7.37
N MET A 278 -9.33 5.47 -8.24
CA MET A 278 -8.46 4.63 -9.07
C MET A 278 -7.21 4.16 -8.33
N ARG A 279 -6.50 5.04 -7.61
CA ARG A 279 -5.14 4.77 -7.13
C ARG A 279 -4.86 5.11 -5.67
N CYS A 280 -5.34 6.22 -5.14
CA CYS A 280 -5.05 6.61 -3.76
C CYS A 280 -6.02 6.01 -2.75
N HIS A 281 -5.50 5.54 -1.62
CA HIS A 281 -6.28 5.20 -0.44
C HIS A 281 -6.46 6.42 0.43
N SER A 282 -7.69 6.65 0.88
CA SER A 282 -8.03 7.69 1.85
C SER A 282 -8.48 7.05 3.16
N GLN A 283 -8.26 7.71 4.29
CA GLN A 283 -8.60 7.17 5.61
C GLN A 283 -9.11 8.26 6.53
N ALA A 284 -10.28 8.04 7.12
CA ALA A 284 -10.80 8.82 8.24
C ALA A 284 -10.38 8.13 9.54
N LEU A 285 -9.66 8.86 10.39
CA LEU A 285 -9.03 8.35 11.59
C LEU A 285 -9.68 8.97 12.83
N THR A 286 -9.92 8.13 13.83
CA THR A 286 -10.31 8.55 15.17
C THR A 286 -9.33 7.99 16.16
N PHE A 287 -8.63 8.86 16.88
CA PHE A 287 -7.71 8.48 17.95
C PHE A 287 -8.34 8.74 19.30
N LYS A 288 -8.13 7.83 20.25
CA LYS A 288 -8.09 8.14 21.65
C LYS A 288 -6.64 8.28 22.07
N LEU A 289 -6.28 9.47 22.56
CA LEU A 289 -4.97 9.74 23.12
C LEU A 289 -4.97 9.43 24.62
N LYS A 290 -3.82 9.09 25.18
CA LYS A 290 -3.64 8.82 26.62
C LYS A 290 -3.78 10.07 27.50
N LYS A 291 -3.75 11.26 26.89
CA LYS A 291 -3.93 12.56 27.53
C LYS A 291 -4.42 13.59 26.54
N ASP A 292 -4.94 14.70 27.05
CA ASP A 292 -5.24 15.88 26.23
C ASP A 292 -3.94 16.47 25.65
N VAL A 293 -3.89 16.64 24.33
CA VAL A 293 -2.76 17.27 23.61
C VAL A 293 -3.35 18.36 22.71
N PRO A 294 -2.88 19.61 22.77
CA PRO A 294 -3.35 20.67 21.88
C PRO A 294 -3.24 20.29 20.40
N VAL A 295 -4.21 20.72 19.59
CA VAL A 295 -4.21 20.42 18.13
C VAL A 295 -2.95 20.93 17.46
N ALA A 296 -2.49 22.13 17.81
CA ALA A 296 -1.25 22.69 17.25
C ALA A 296 0.00 21.83 17.53
N ASP A 297 0.06 21.20 18.72
CA ASP A 297 1.16 20.31 19.05
C ASP A 297 1.08 18.99 18.27
N ILE A 298 -0.13 18.48 18.05
CA ILE A 298 -0.38 17.30 17.19
C ILE A 298 0.06 17.59 15.77
N GLU A 299 -0.34 18.72 15.21
CA GLU A 299 0.04 19.16 13.85
C GLU A 299 1.56 19.33 13.73
N ALA A 300 2.21 19.93 14.73
CA ALA A 300 3.65 20.11 14.76
C ALA A 300 4.41 18.77 14.81
N MET A 301 3.96 17.83 15.64
CA MET A 301 4.55 16.49 15.71
C MET A 301 4.42 15.74 14.37
N ILE A 302 3.25 15.79 13.74
CA ILE A 302 3.01 15.16 12.44
C ILE A 302 3.90 15.81 11.38
N ALA A 303 3.95 17.14 11.32
CA ALA A 303 4.74 17.88 10.32
C ALA A 303 6.25 17.62 10.43
N ALA A 304 6.74 17.30 11.62
CA ALA A 304 8.16 17.05 11.88
C ALA A 304 8.59 15.58 11.69
N ASP A 305 7.64 14.65 11.43
CA ASP A 305 7.93 13.22 11.50
C ASP A 305 8.80 12.71 10.35
N ASN A 306 8.47 13.09 9.13
CA ASN A 306 9.19 12.66 7.93
C ASN A 306 9.05 13.66 6.79
N ALA A 307 9.91 13.56 5.77
CA ALA A 307 9.99 14.52 4.68
C ALA A 307 8.76 14.52 3.73
N TRP A 308 7.91 13.51 3.80
CA TRP A 308 6.79 13.31 2.86
C TRP A 308 5.43 13.64 3.48
N VAL A 309 5.32 13.71 4.78
CA VAL A 309 4.08 14.10 5.44
C VAL A 309 3.86 15.62 5.30
N LYS A 310 2.63 16.01 4.98
CA LYS A 310 2.22 17.42 4.87
C LYS A 310 0.96 17.65 5.67
N VAL A 311 1.03 18.52 6.68
CA VAL A 311 -0.18 18.96 7.38
C VAL A 311 -0.96 19.93 6.49
N VAL A 312 -2.23 19.62 6.27
CA VAL A 312 -3.18 20.46 5.51
C VAL A 312 -4.02 21.26 6.49
N PRO A 313 -4.06 22.60 6.40
CA PRO A 313 -4.86 23.43 7.28
C PRO A 313 -6.32 22.98 7.30
N ASN A 314 -6.94 22.97 8.50
CA ASN A 314 -8.32 22.54 8.66
C ASN A 314 -9.30 23.64 8.22
N THR A 315 -9.18 24.06 6.95
CA THR A 315 -10.14 24.93 6.26
C THR A 315 -10.83 24.17 5.13
N ARG A 316 -11.98 24.64 4.70
CA ARG A 316 -12.71 24.05 3.58
C ARG A 316 -11.86 24.12 2.30
N GLU A 317 -11.27 25.27 2.00
CA GLU A 317 -10.51 25.56 0.80
C GLU A 317 -9.27 24.65 0.68
N ALA A 318 -8.45 24.57 1.73
CA ALA A 318 -7.29 23.71 1.76
C ALA A 318 -7.68 22.22 1.66
N THR A 319 -8.74 21.82 2.37
CA THR A 319 -9.22 20.44 2.37
C THR A 319 -9.64 19.97 0.98
N ILE A 320 -10.48 20.74 0.27
CA ILE A 320 -10.96 20.32 -1.06
C ILE A 320 -9.88 20.40 -2.15
N LYS A 321 -8.86 21.25 -1.94
CA LYS A 321 -7.75 21.41 -2.87
C LYS A 321 -6.68 20.32 -2.70
N ASP A 322 -6.21 20.11 -1.47
CA ASP A 322 -4.98 19.36 -1.19
C ASP A 322 -5.23 17.98 -0.57
N LEU A 323 -6.43 17.72 -0.03
CA LEU A 323 -6.76 16.47 0.68
C LEU A 323 -7.77 15.63 -0.12
N THR A 324 -7.39 15.30 -1.36
CA THR A 324 -8.19 14.47 -2.27
C THR A 324 -7.33 13.46 -3.03
N PRO A 325 -7.87 12.29 -3.44
CA PRO A 325 -7.13 11.33 -4.27
C PRO A 325 -6.50 11.94 -5.53
N VAL A 326 -7.20 12.89 -6.18
CA VAL A 326 -6.71 13.55 -7.40
C VAL A 326 -5.46 14.40 -7.11
N ALA A 327 -5.42 15.10 -5.98
CA ALA A 327 -4.28 15.93 -5.60
C ALA A 327 -3.03 15.11 -5.25
N VAL A 328 -3.21 13.86 -4.80
CA VAL A 328 -2.13 13.03 -4.24
C VAL A 328 -1.62 11.96 -5.21
N THR A 329 -2.45 11.53 -6.17
CA THR A 329 -2.06 10.48 -7.13
C THR A 329 -0.77 10.81 -7.86
N GLY A 330 0.18 9.86 -7.84
CA GLY A 330 1.49 10.00 -8.48
C GLY A 330 2.51 10.82 -7.68
N THR A 331 2.18 11.24 -6.46
CA THR A 331 3.11 11.97 -5.59
C THR A 331 3.54 11.14 -4.38
N MET A 332 4.73 11.45 -3.87
CA MET A 332 5.23 10.87 -2.62
C MET A 332 4.61 11.52 -1.37
N THR A 333 3.87 12.61 -1.52
CA THR A 333 3.29 13.36 -0.41
C THR A 333 2.19 12.56 0.27
N ILE A 334 2.21 12.55 1.60
CA ILE A 334 1.15 12.00 2.46
C ILE A 334 0.50 13.20 3.19
N PRO A 335 -0.57 13.78 2.65
CA PRO A 335 -1.27 14.85 3.35
C PRO A 335 -2.08 14.31 4.52
N VAL A 336 -2.02 15.03 5.64
CA VAL A 336 -2.84 14.81 6.83
C VAL A 336 -3.56 16.11 7.15
N GLY A 337 -4.87 16.06 7.17
CA GLY A 337 -5.71 17.25 7.46
C GLY A 337 -6.93 16.87 8.29
N ARG A 338 -7.88 17.80 8.39
CA ARG A 338 -9.07 17.63 9.23
C ARG A 338 -8.74 17.32 10.70
N ILE A 339 -7.54 17.69 11.15
CA ILE A 339 -7.09 17.46 12.53
C ILE A 339 -7.92 18.37 13.46
N ARG A 340 -8.65 17.75 14.37
CA ARG A 340 -9.50 18.47 15.33
C ARG A 340 -9.85 17.62 16.53
N LYS A 341 -10.19 18.25 17.63
CA LYS A 341 -10.84 17.58 18.77
C LYS A 341 -12.26 17.14 18.40
N LEU A 342 -12.64 15.97 18.86
CA LEU A 342 -13.99 15.44 18.67
C LEU A 342 -14.88 15.79 19.89
N ALA A 343 -16.20 15.76 19.71
CA ALA A 343 -17.15 16.06 20.76
C ALA A 343 -17.20 15.06 21.92
N MET A 344 -16.51 13.93 21.76
CA MET A 344 -16.44 12.84 22.76
C MET A 344 -15.52 13.17 23.95
N GLY A 345 -14.67 14.17 23.84
CA GLY A 345 -13.76 14.60 24.92
C GLY A 345 -12.43 15.12 24.39
N PRO A 346 -11.60 15.73 25.26
CA PRO A 346 -10.35 16.37 24.87
C PRO A 346 -9.26 15.41 24.41
N GLU A 347 -9.34 14.12 24.79
CA GLU A 347 -8.41 13.09 24.32
C GLU A 347 -8.78 12.53 22.94
N TYR A 348 -9.99 12.81 22.42
CA TYR A 348 -10.43 12.28 21.15
C TYR A 348 -10.08 13.21 20.00
N VAL A 349 -9.34 12.71 19.03
CA VAL A 349 -8.85 13.48 17.88
C VAL A 349 -9.30 12.80 16.59
N GLY A 350 -9.88 13.56 15.68
CA GLY A 350 -10.14 13.16 14.31
C GLY A 350 -9.03 13.65 13.38
N ALA A 351 -8.71 12.88 12.37
CA ALA A 351 -7.82 13.26 11.27
C ALA A 351 -8.25 12.58 9.97
N PHE A 352 -7.78 13.09 8.85
CA PHE A 352 -7.98 12.47 7.53
C PHE A 352 -6.65 12.45 6.79
N THR A 353 -6.30 11.31 6.19
CA THR A 353 -5.06 11.16 5.42
C THR A 353 -5.31 10.46 4.10
N ILE A 354 -4.43 10.71 3.14
CA ILE A 354 -4.45 10.08 1.82
C ILE A 354 -3.02 9.69 1.44
N GLY A 355 -2.88 8.54 0.79
CA GLY A 355 -1.60 8.10 0.25
C GLY A 355 -1.77 7.37 -1.07
N ASP A 356 -0.78 7.55 -1.96
CA ASP A 356 -0.70 6.76 -3.17
C ASP A 356 -0.23 5.33 -2.82
N GLN A 357 -1.16 4.39 -2.90
CA GLN A 357 -0.90 3.01 -2.49
C GLN A 357 0.12 2.28 -3.38
N LEU A 358 0.37 2.72 -4.60
CA LEU A 358 1.41 2.14 -5.45
C LEU A 358 2.82 2.66 -5.11
N LEU A 359 2.90 3.80 -4.43
CA LEU A 359 4.15 4.38 -3.92
C LEU A 359 4.42 3.89 -2.49
N TRP A 360 4.00 4.63 -1.46
CA TRP A 360 4.25 4.26 -0.06
C TRP A 360 3.53 2.98 0.38
N GLY A 361 2.42 2.65 -0.24
CA GLY A 361 1.70 1.40 0.02
C GLY A 361 2.33 0.16 -0.62
N ALA A 362 3.34 0.29 -1.53
CA ALA A 362 3.88 -0.84 -2.26
C ALA A 362 5.35 -0.66 -2.68
N ALA A 363 5.65 0.13 -3.71
CA ALA A 363 6.95 0.13 -4.39
C ALA A 363 8.06 0.82 -3.57
N GLU A 364 7.77 1.95 -2.96
CA GLU A 364 8.80 2.79 -2.32
C GLU A 364 9.48 2.13 -1.12
N PRO A 365 8.79 1.44 -0.19
CA PRO A 365 9.45 0.73 0.88
C PRO A 365 10.45 -0.33 0.38
N LEU A 366 10.12 -1.05 -0.71
CA LEU A 366 11.01 -2.05 -1.31
C LEU A 366 12.29 -1.42 -1.87
N ARG A 367 12.13 -0.33 -2.64
CA ARG A 367 13.23 0.44 -3.20
C ARG A 367 14.15 0.97 -2.09
N ARG A 368 13.56 1.53 -1.04
CA ARG A 368 14.31 2.11 0.08
C ARG A 368 15.03 1.03 0.88
N MET A 369 14.44 -0.14 1.06
CA MET A 369 15.14 -1.26 1.69
C MET A 369 16.36 -1.70 0.87
N LEU A 370 16.27 -1.73 -0.47
CA LEU A 370 17.44 -1.94 -1.30
C LEU A 370 18.56 -0.95 -0.98
N ARG A 371 18.23 0.35 -0.88
CA ARG A 371 19.21 1.40 -0.53
C ARG A 371 19.85 1.18 0.84
N ILE A 372 19.06 0.78 1.83
CA ILE A 372 19.55 0.45 3.17
C ILE A 372 20.55 -0.71 3.10
N LEU A 373 20.23 -1.78 2.37
CA LEU A 373 21.10 -2.94 2.20
C LEU A 373 22.38 -2.65 1.40
N LEU A 374 22.36 -1.66 0.52
CA LEU A 374 23.54 -1.24 -0.22
C LEU A 374 24.48 -0.35 0.61
N ALA A 375 23.94 0.28 1.66
CA ALA A 375 24.70 1.14 2.57
C ALA A 375 25.23 0.41 3.82
N ALA A 376 24.69 -0.77 4.12
CA ALA A 376 25.12 -1.63 5.24
C ALA A 376 26.32 -2.51 4.83
#